data_07eaba57ace4c620024c1d6c9f54b5c4
#
_entry.id   07eaba57ace4c620024c1d6c9f54b5c4
#
_cell.length_a   1.000
_cell.length_b   1.000
_cell.length_c   1.000
_cell.angle_alpha   90.00
_cell.angle_beta   90.00
_cell.angle_gamma   90.00
#
_symmetry.space_group_name_H-M   'P 1'
#
loop_
_entity.id
_entity.type
_entity.pdbx_description
1 polymer ?
#
loop_
_entity_poly.entity_id
_entity_poly.type
_entity_poly.pdbx_seq_one_letter_code
_entity_poly.pdbx_strand_id
1 'polypeptide(L)'
;DWPETPYSPTIRIGQRADIGDIRTKWELNRHFQLAQLAKSYYVGGDEADLTEFAALFEDWNAHNLFLHGPQWTSAMELAIRVNSWIYAWCFLDRAFAKWNRRDERGLLEALSHGILTMTEYIVRHRARGSSANNHLIVELYAVAMAGVLYDDAAWKELALRGLTRELERQNSADGVNLEMATHYQ
;
A
#
# COMPACT_ATOMS: atom_id res chain seq x y z
N ASP A 1 6.65 -20.72 2.85
CA ASP A 1 7.95 -20.05 2.72
C ASP A 1 8.37 -20.04 1.27
N TRP A 2 8.74 -18.89 0.74
CA TRP A 2 9.39 -18.81 -0.55
C TRP A 2 10.85 -19.21 -0.34
N PRO A 3 11.31 -20.31 -0.96
CA PRO A 3 12.70 -20.70 -0.82
C PRO A 3 13.52 -19.61 -1.51
N GLU A 4 14.39 -18.98 -0.76
CA GLU A 4 15.20 -17.84 -1.17
C GLU A 4 14.36 -16.64 -1.66
N THR A 5 14.54 -15.48 -1.07
CA THR A 5 13.84 -14.25 -1.48
C THR A 5 14.53 -13.63 -2.70
N PRO A 6 14.21 -14.07 -3.95
CA PRO A 6 14.87 -13.56 -5.14
C PRO A 6 14.57 -12.07 -5.30
N TYR A 7 15.45 -11.35 -5.98
CA TYR A 7 15.25 -9.96 -6.34
C TYR A 7 13.98 -9.79 -7.17
N SER A 8 13.02 -9.02 -6.69
CA SER A 8 11.66 -8.95 -7.22
C SER A 8 11.54 -8.69 -8.70
N PRO A 9 12.33 -7.79 -9.33
CA PRO A 9 12.27 -7.58 -10.78
C PRO A 9 12.60 -8.79 -11.62
N THR A 10 13.23 -9.84 -11.06
CA THR A 10 13.54 -11.09 -11.78
C THR A 10 12.45 -12.15 -11.64
N ILE A 11 11.46 -11.92 -10.78
CA ILE A 11 10.37 -12.86 -10.56
C ILE A 11 9.38 -12.78 -11.71
N ARG A 12 9.15 -13.91 -12.38
CA ARG A 12 8.09 -14.01 -13.39
C ARG A 12 6.73 -14.14 -12.70
N ILE A 13 5.84 -13.20 -13.01
CA ILE A 13 4.45 -13.24 -12.56
C ILE A 13 3.73 -14.34 -13.34
N GLY A 14 3.07 -15.24 -12.61
CA GLY A 14 2.30 -16.34 -13.19
C GLY A 14 2.08 -17.47 -12.18
N GLN A 15 1.33 -18.47 -12.61
CA GLN A 15 1.09 -19.65 -11.81
C GLN A 15 2.33 -20.55 -11.82
N ARG A 16 2.81 -20.90 -10.63
CA ARG A 16 3.94 -21.82 -10.44
C ARG A 16 3.45 -23.07 -9.72
N ALA A 17 3.86 -24.23 -10.24
CA ALA A 17 3.43 -25.53 -9.69
C ALA A 17 3.93 -25.78 -8.25
N ASP A 18 5.07 -25.18 -7.88
CA ASP A 18 5.75 -25.36 -6.60
C ASP A 18 5.24 -24.42 -5.47
N ILE A 19 4.68 -23.26 -5.83
CA ILE A 19 4.33 -22.21 -4.85
C ILE A 19 2.93 -21.61 -5.06
N GLY A 20 2.21 -22.06 -6.08
CA GLY A 20 0.86 -21.58 -6.39
C GLY A 20 0.81 -20.23 -7.09
N ASP A 21 -0.33 -19.56 -7.01
CA ASP A 21 -0.55 -18.24 -7.63
C ASP A 21 0.03 -17.13 -6.78
N ILE A 22 0.90 -16.31 -7.36
CA ILE A 22 1.51 -15.16 -6.72
C ILE A 22 0.45 -14.17 -6.16
N ARG A 23 -0.71 -14.07 -6.81
CA ARG A 23 -1.81 -13.18 -6.39
C ARG A 23 -2.32 -13.50 -4.99
N THR A 24 -2.35 -14.77 -4.59
CA THR A 24 -2.69 -15.18 -3.22
C THR A 24 -1.70 -14.61 -2.19
N LYS A 25 -0.41 -14.53 -2.56
CA LYS A 25 0.61 -13.92 -1.71
C LYS A 25 0.43 -12.41 -1.62
N TRP A 26 0.08 -11.75 -2.73
CA TRP A 26 -0.20 -10.32 -2.73
C TRP A 26 -1.35 -9.94 -1.80
N GLU A 27 -2.45 -10.70 -1.79
CA GLU A 27 -3.61 -10.44 -0.93
C GLU A 27 -3.20 -10.31 0.55
N LEU A 28 -2.39 -11.24 1.06
CA LEU A 28 -1.89 -11.21 2.44
C LEU A 28 -0.98 -10.00 2.71
N ASN A 29 -0.25 -9.55 1.68
CA ASN A 29 0.71 -8.46 1.78
C ASN A 29 0.11 -7.07 1.51
N ARG A 30 -1.20 -6.95 1.34
CA ARG A 30 -1.92 -5.67 1.25
C ARG A 30 -2.11 -5.00 2.60
N HIS A 31 -1.99 -5.74 3.68
CA HIS A 31 -2.00 -5.29 5.07
C HIS A 31 -3.29 -4.56 5.50
N PHE A 32 -4.44 -4.95 4.96
CA PHE A 32 -5.72 -4.43 5.42
C PHE A 32 -5.95 -4.68 6.91
N GLN A 33 -5.44 -5.81 7.45
CA GLN A 33 -5.51 -6.15 8.85
C GLN A 33 -4.79 -5.12 9.74
N LEU A 34 -3.67 -4.56 9.31
CA LEU A 34 -2.95 -3.54 10.07
C LEU A 34 -3.78 -2.26 10.21
N ALA A 35 -4.43 -1.82 9.12
CA ALA A 35 -5.33 -0.67 9.18
C ALA A 35 -6.52 -0.92 10.12
N GLN A 36 -7.05 -2.15 10.17
CA GLN A 36 -8.15 -2.51 11.06
C GLN A 36 -7.72 -2.55 12.52
N LEU A 37 -6.57 -3.14 12.85
CA LEU A 37 -6.02 -3.15 14.21
C LEU A 37 -5.75 -1.74 14.72
N ALA A 38 -5.11 -0.89 13.90
CA ALA A 38 -4.87 0.50 14.26
C ALA A 38 -6.19 1.28 14.51
N LYS A 39 -7.21 1.05 13.70
CA LYS A 39 -8.54 1.63 13.88
C LYS A 39 -9.21 1.11 15.15
N SER A 40 -9.16 -0.18 15.42
CA SER A 40 -9.72 -0.80 16.62
C SER A 40 -9.08 -0.21 17.88
N TYR A 41 -7.74 -0.14 17.89
CA TYR A 41 -7.01 0.51 18.98
C TYR A 41 -7.41 1.98 19.18
N TYR A 42 -7.52 2.77 18.10
CA TYR A 42 -7.94 4.17 18.19
C TYR A 42 -9.33 4.32 18.82
N VAL A 43 -10.26 3.43 18.49
CA VAL A 43 -11.64 3.47 18.98
C VAL A 43 -11.72 3.00 20.43
N GLY A 44 -11.18 1.82 20.73
CA GLY A 44 -11.35 1.08 21.99
C GLY A 44 -10.23 1.27 23.00
N GLY A 45 -9.00 1.52 22.55
CA GLY A 45 -7.81 1.59 23.40
C GLY A 45 -7.35 0.24 23.96
N ASP A 46 -7.75 -0.86 23.31
CA ASP A 46 -7.31 -2.20 23.73
C ASP A 46 -5.84 -2.42 23.35
N GLU A 47 -5.00 -2.59 24.35
CA GLU A 47 -3.55 -2.81 24.17
C GLU A 47 -3.25 -4.10 23.39
N ALA A 48 -4.15 -5.07 23.36
CA ALA A 48 -4.00 -6.27 22.56
C ALA A 48 -3.95 -5.95 21.06
N ASP A 49 -4.78 -5.01 20.59
CA ASP A 49 -4.78 -4.56 19.20
C ASP A 49 -3.43 -3.92 18.79
N LEU A 50 -2.88 -3.07 19.69
CA LEU A 50 -1.59 -2.43 19.44
C LEU A 50 -0.43 -3.45 19.46
N THR A 51 -0.46 -4.38 20.39
CA THR A 51 0.55 -5.45 20.51
C THR A 51 0.54 -6.33 19.27
N GLU A 52 -0.64 -6.75 18.82
CA GLU A 52 -0.79 -7.56 17.59
C GLU A 52 -0.35 -6.78 16.35
N PHE A 53 -0.72 -5.49 16.27
CA PHE A 53 -0.26 -4.62 15.18
C PHE A 53 1.27 -4.57 15.11
N ALA A 54 1.93 -4.28 16.24
CA ALA A 54 3.38 -4.19 16.31
C ALA A 54 4.06 -5.51 15.94
N ALA A 55 3.58 -6.62 16.48
CA ALA A 55 4.11 -7.95 16.19
C ALA A 55 4.01 -8.30 14.70
N LEU A 56 2.86 -8.10 14.06
CA LEU A 56 2.67 -8.37 12.64
C LEU A 56 3.52 -7.45 11.75
N PHE A 57 3.60 -6.17 12.11
CA PHE A 57 4.38 -5.19 11.36
C PHE A 57 5.89 -5.46 11.43
N GLU A 58 6.41 -5.74 12.62
CA GLU A 58 7.81 -6.02 12.86
C GLU A 58 8.23 -7.34 12.22
N ASP A 59 7.44 -8.40 12.39
CA ASP A 59 7.70 -9.71 11.76
C ASP A 59 7.74 -9.57 10.24
N TRP A 60 6.77 -8.86 9.66
CA TRP A 60 6.76 -8.65 8.22
C TRP A 60 7.99 -7.88 7.73
N ASN A 61 8.39 -6.81 8.39
CA ASN A 61 9.58 -6.03 8.01
C ASN A 61 10.86 -6.85 8.13
N ALA A 62 10.97 -7.69 9.16
CA ALA A 62 12.14 -8.55 9.37
C ALA A 62 12.31 -9.58 8.24
N HIS A 63 11.20 -10.08 7.66
CA HIS A 63 11.23 -11.16 6.68
C HIS A 63 11.02 -10.70 5.22
N ASN A 64 10.75 -9.41 4.99
CA ASN A 64 10.41 -8.89 3.67
C ASN A 64 11.30 -7.71 3.27
N LEU A 65 12.57 -7.98 3.05
CA LEU A 65 13.52 -6.96 2.62
C LEU A 65 13.04 -6.26 1.34
N PHE A 66 13.27 -4.95 1.29
CA PHE A 66 12.84 -4.13 0.16
C PHE A 66 13.36 -4.69 -1.17
N LEU A 67 12.47 -4.84 -2.14
CA LEU A 67 12.69 -5.44 -3.47
C LEU A 67 13.13 -6.92 -3.45
N HIS A 68 12.94 -7.64 -2.36
CA HIS A 68 13.15 -9.08 -2.33
C HIS A 68 11.82 -9.82 -2.04
N GLY A 69 11.49 -10.79 -2.89
CA GLY A 69 10.27 -11.58 -2.78
C GLY A 69 9.09 -11.06 -3.62
N PRO A 70 8.01 -11.83 -3.69
CA PRO A 70 6.87 -11.58 -4.58
C PRO A 70 6.07 -10.32 -4.24
N GLN A 71 6.10 -9.89 -3.00
CA GLN A 71 5.35 -8.73 -2.48
C GLN A 71 5.82 -7.38 -3.05
N TRP A 72 6.94 -7.37 -3.79
CA TRP A 72 7.52 -6.17 -4.41
C TRP A 72 7.45 -6.17 -5.94
N THR A 73 6.79 -7.17 -6.55
CA THR A 73 6.79 -7.34 -8.01
C THR A 73 5.80 -6.45 -8.76
N SER A 74 4.84 -5.84 -8.05
CA SER A 74 3.79 -5.01 -8.65
C SER A 74 3.67 -3.67 -7.93
N ALA A 75 3.82 -2.56 -8.65
CA ALA A 75 3.63 -1.22 -8.10
C ALA A 75 2.21 -1.00 -7.56
N MET A 76 1.19 -1.63 -8.17
CA MET A 76 -0.18 -1.61 -7.66
C MET A 76 -0.28 -2.24 -6.27
N GLU A 77 0.36 -3.39 -6.04
CA GLU A 77 0.33 -4.06 -4.74
C GLU A 77 1.05 -3.23 -3.66
N LEU A 78 2.15 -2.56 -4.05
CA LEU A 78 2.80 -1.59 -3.16
C LEU A 78 1.85 -0.41 -2.85
N ALA A 79 1.12 0.08 -3.84
CA ALA A 79 0.19 1.19 -3.68
C ALA A 79 -0.97 0.85 -2.72
N ILE A 80 -1.53 -0.36 -2.83
CA ILE A 80 -2.55 -0.84 -1.90
C ILE A 80 -2.00 -0.92 -0.48
N ARG A 81 -0.78 -1.44 -0.30
CA ARG A 81 -0.11 -1.51 1.00
C ARG A 81 0.18 -0.12 1.56
N VAL A 82 0.68 0.81 0.74
CA VAL A 82 0.91 2.21 1.13
C VAL A 82 -0.37 2.83 1.67
N ASN A 83 -1.51 2.65 0.99
CA ASN A 83 -2.79 3.15 1.49
C ASN A 83 -3.17 2.53 2.84
N SER A 84 -3.02 1.22 3.01
CA SER A 84 -3.27 0.54 4.29
C SER A 84 -2.38 1.11 5.41
N TRP A 85 -1.11 1.35 5.13
CA TRP A 85 -0.16 1.89 6.11
C TRP A 85 -0.41 3.36 6.42
N ILE A 86 -0.86 4.16 5.46
CA ILE A 86 -1.27 5.56 5.71
C ILE A 86 -2.48 5.59 6.64
N TYR A 87 -3.50 4.76 6.40
CA TYR A 87 -4.64 4.66 7.31
C TYR A 87 -4.20 4.20 8.71
N ALA A 88 -3.34 3.19 8.80
CA ALA A 88 -2.80 2.73 10.08
C ALA A 88 -2.04 3.85 10.79
N TRP A 89 -1.17 4.54 10.10
CA TRP A 89 -0.41 5.68 10.63
C TRP A 89 -1.35 6.77 11.18
N CYS A 90 -2.37 7.17 10.42
CA CYS A 90 -3.32 8.18 10.83
C CYS A 90 -4.13 7.78 12.08
N PHE A 91 -4.51 6.51 12.19
CA PHE A 91 -5.21 6.03 13.38
C PHE A 91 -4.29 5.94 14.58
N LEU A 92 -3.07 5.43 14.43
CA LEU A 92 -2.11 5.31 15.52
C LEU A 92 -1.64 6.68 16.05
N ASP A 93 -1.33 7.62 15.17
CA ASP A 93 -0.94 8.98 15.57
C ASP A 93 -2.01 9.62 16.46
N ARG A 94 -3.29 9.53 16.05
CA ARG A 94 -4.42 10.01 16.83
C ARG A 94 -4.66 9.21 18.12
N ALA A 95 -4.45 7.88 18.05
CA ALA A 95 -4.57 7.02 19.23
C ALA A 95 -3.50 7.35 20.26
N PHE A 96 -2.24 7.54 19.85
CA PHE A 96 -1.15 7.87 20.76
C PHE A 96 -1.33 9.23 21.41
N ALA A 97 -1.89 10.19 20.69
CA ALA A 97 -2.30 11.47 21.28
C ALA A 97 -3.46 11.31 22.28
N LYS A 98 -4.49 10.53 21.91
CA LYS A 98 -5.69 10.29 22.73
C LYS A 98 -5.37 9.53 24.02
N TRP A 99 -4.52 8.49 23.94
CA TRP A 99 -4.18 7.58 25.03
C TRP A 99 -2.86 7.94 25.74
N ASN A 100 -2.25 9.09 25.38
CA ASN A 100 -0.97 9.60 25.93
C ASN A 100 0.19 8.62 25.82
N ARG A 101 0.32 7.95 24.64
CA ARG A 101 1.37 6.96 24.34
C ARG A 101 2.51 7.60 23.52
N ARG A 102 3.27 8.49 24.16
CA ARG A 102 4.36 9.22 23.50
C ARG A 102 5.63 8.37 23.29
N ASP A 103 5.75 7.29 23.99
CA ASP A 103 6.82 6.28 23.92
C ASP A 103 6.76 5.41 22.66
N GLU A 104 5.62 5.33 21.98
CA GLU A 104 5.40 4.49 20.79
C GLU A 104 5.75 5.19 19.46
N ARG A 105 6.45 6.31 19.49
CA ARG A 105 6.79 7.07 18.28
C ARG A 105 7.65 6.29 17.29
N GLY A 106 8.49 5.35 17.75
CA GLY A 106 9.30 4.51 16.88
C GLY A 106 8.48 3.71 15.88
N LEU A 107 7.27 3.27 16.26
CA LEU A 107 6.36 2.56 15.36
C LEU A 107 5.84 3.48 14.23
N LEU A 108 5.48 4.74 14.57
CA LEU A 108 5.07 5.73 13.57
C LEU A 108 6.20 6.11 12.62
N GLU A 109 7.42 6.22 13.12
CA GLU A 109 8.60 6.51 12.31
C GLU A 109 8.91 5.36 11.35
N ALA A 110 8.82 4.12 11.80
CA ALA A 110 9.03 2.93 10.97
C ALA A 110 7.97 2.83 9.86
N LEU A 111 6.68 3.04 10.21
CA LEU A 111 5.59 3.11 9.21
C LEU A 111 5.85 4.22 8.19
N SER A 112 6.18 5.42 8.66
CA SER A 112 6.47 6.58 7.82
C SER A 112 7.61 6.30 6.86
N HIS A 113 8.72 5.73 7.34
CA HIS A 113 9.84 5.36 6.48
C HIS A 113 9.44 4.37 5.37
N GLY A 114 8.68 3.34 5.71
CA GLY A 114 8.20 2.36 4.73
C GLY A 114 7.24 2.97 3.70
N ILE A 115 6.31 3.84 4.13
CA ILE A 115 5.40 4.57 3.24
C ILE A 115 6.21 5.43 2.25
N LEU A 116 7.18 6.19 2.75
CA LEU A 116 8.05 7.04 1.93
C LEU A 116 8.79 6.21 0.88
N THR A 117 9.48 5.16 1.31
CA THR A 117 10.28 4.27 0.45
C THR A 117 9.42 3.65 -0.67
N MET A 118 8.26 3.11 -0.32
CA MET A 118 7.35 2.51 -1.31
C MET A 118 6.76 3.56 -2.25
N THR A 119 6.40 4.75 -1.76
CA THR A 119 5.86 5.83 -2.58
C THR A 119 6.88 6.32 -3.60
N GLU A 120 8.14 6.53 -3.21
CA GLU A 120 9.21 6.88 -4.15
C GLU A 120 9.41 5.83 -5.23
N TYR A 121 9.34 4.55 -4.86
CA TYR A 121 9.40 3.46 -5.83
C TYR A 121 8.22 3.50 -6.80
N ILE A 122 6.98 3.64 -6.31
CA ILE A 122 5.78 3.77 -7.14
C ILE A 122 5.93 4.94 -8.12
N VAL A 123 6.34 6.12 -7.66
CA VAL A 123 6.52 7.30 -8.51
C VAL A 123 7.44 7.02 -9.71
N ARG A 124 8.48 6.21 -9.53
CA ARG A 124 9.45 5.87 -10.60
C ARG A 124 8.97 4.74 -11.50
N HIS A 125 8.13 3.81 -10.99
CA HIS A 125 7.78 2.55 -11.63
C HIS A 125 6.28 2.40 -11.92
N ARG A 126 5.55 3.51 -12.08
CA ARG A 126 4.11 3.51 -12.39
C ARG A 126 3.79 2.68 -13.63
N ALA A 127 2.61 2.06 -13.60
CA ALA A 127 2.07 1.31 -14.71
C ALA A 127 2.03 2.15 -16.01
N ARG A 128 2.37 1.51 -17.14
CA ARG A 128 2.43 2.14 -18.46
C ARG A 128 1.82 1.21 -19.52
N GLY A 129 1.46 1.78 -20.66
CA GLY A 129 0.92 1.01 -21.80
C GLY A 129 -0.37 0.30 -21.41
N SER A 130 -0.47 -1.01 -21.69
CA SER A 130 -1.65 -1.83 -21.38
C SER A 130 -1.96 -2.00 -19.91
N SER A 131 -0.99 -1.78 -19.03
CA SER A 131 -1.19 -1.82 -17.57
C SER A 131 -1.62 -0.48 -16.98
N ALA A 132 -1.72 0.59 -17.79
CA ALA A 132 -2.21 1.89 -17.37
C ALA A 132 -3.75 1.91 -17.38
N ASN A 133 -4.35 1.13 -16.51
CA ASN A 133 -5.78 0.99 -16.26
C ASN A 133 -6.06 1.23 -14.77
N ASN A 134 -6.86 0.39 -14.12
CA ASN A 134 -7.09 0.42 -12.68
C ASN A 134 -5.78 0.42 -11.86
N HIS A 135 -4.71 -0.24 -12.33
CA HIS A 135 -3.39 -0.23 -11.68
C HIS A 135 -2.88 1.20 -11.51
N LEU A 136 -2.87 1.98 -12.59
CA LEU A 136 -2.36 3.36 -12.54
C LEU A 136 -3.21 4.25 -11.64
N ILE A 137 -4.53 4.04 -11.59
CA ILE A 137 -5.42 4.79 -10.69
C ILE A 137 -5.05 4.54 -9.23
N VAL A 138 -4.88 3.28 -8.84
CA VAL A 138 -4.50 2.92 -7.46
C VAL A 138 -3.13 3.46 -7.10
N GLU A 139 -2.17 3.39 -8.01
CA GLU A 139 -0.82 3.93 -7.84
C GLU A 139 -0.83 5.45 -7.63
N LEU A 140 -1.57 6.18 -8.47
CA LEU A 140 -1.71 7.64 -8.34
C LEU A 140 -2.48 8.03 -7.07
N TYR A 141 -3.48 7.25 -6.67
CA TYR A 141 -4.19 7.48 -5.41
C TYR A 141 -3.23 7.35 -4.20
N ALA A 142 -2.40 6.33 -4.17
CA ALA A 142 -1.40 6.17 -3.11
C ALA A 142 -0.40 7.33 -3.06
N VAL A 143 0.06 7.80 -4.24
CA VAL A 143 0.94 8.97 -4.32
C VAL A 143 0.24 10.24 -3.84
N ALA A 144 -1.06 10.41 -4.13
CA ALA A 144 -1.85 11.54 -3.63
C ALA A 144 -1.93 11.52 -2.09
N MET A 145 -2.27 10.36 -1.53
CA MET A 145 -2.39 10.18 -0.07
C MET A 145 -1.06 10.43 0.65
N ALA A 146 0.05 9.90 0.10
CA ALA A 146 1.39 10.17 0.61
C ALA A 146 1.77 11.66 0.46
N GLY A 147 1.43 12.27 -0.66
CA GLY A 147 1.63 13.71 -0.89
C GLY A 147 0.90 14.58 0.13
N VAL A 148 -0.29 14.15 0.59
CA VAL A 148 -1.02 14.82 1.68
C VAL A 148 -0.32 14.58 3.03
N LEU A 149 0.06 13.32 3.31
CA LEU A 149 0.70 12.95 4.58
C LEU A 149 2.01 13.71 4.83
N TYR A 150 2.84 13.84 3.78
CA TYR A 150 4.17 14.49 3.86
C TYR A 150 4.16 15.97 3.45
N ASP A 151 3.01 16.52 3.09
CA ASP A 151 2.86 17.87 2.51
C ASP A 151 3.74 18.08 1.25
N ASP A 152 3.94 17.05 0.45
CA ASP A 152 4.73 17.10 -0.78
C ASP A 152 3.89 17.64 -1.96
N ALA A 153 4.18 18.87 -2.35
CA ALA A 153 3.45 19.54 -3.44
C ALA A 153 3.66 18.85 -4.80
N ALA A 154 4.84 18.29 -5.07
CA ALA A 154 5.13 17.65 -6.34
C ALA A 154 4.36 16.33 -6.47
N TRP A 155 4.26 15.55 -5.41
CA TRP A 155 3.45 14.32 -5.39
C TRP A 155 1.95 14.63 -5.51
N LYS A 156 1.46 15.63 -4.78
CA LYS A 156 0.05 16.09 -4.90
C LYS A 156 -0.28 16.49 -6.33
N GLU A 157 0.55 17.30 -6.96
CA GLU A 157 0.33 17.78 -8.33
C GLU A 157 0.43 16.63 -9.36
N LEU A 158 1.46 15.78 -9.24
CA LEU A 158 1.64 14.61 -10.09
C LEU A 158 0.40 13.70 -10.07
N ALA A 159 -0.05 13.39 -8.86
CA ALA A 159 -1.17 12.47 -8.65
C ALA A 159 -2.48 13.07 -9.13
N LEU A 160 -2.77 14.32 -8.80
CA LEU A 160 -4.02 14.98 -9.19
C LEU A 160 -4.15 15.08 -10.72
N ARG A 161 -3.09 15.56 -11.40
CA ARG A 161 -3.09 15.62 -12.88
C ARG A 161 -3.23 14.23 -13.50
N GLY A 162 -2.54 13.22 -12.93
CA GLY A 162 -2.62 11.85 -13.38
C GLY A 162 -4.02 11.26 -13.21
N LEU A 163 -4.61 11.38 -12.03
CA LEU A 163 -5.96 10.88 -11.73
C LEU A 163 -7.01 11.53 -12.62
N THR A 164 -7.01 12.86 -12.79
CA THR A 164 -7.94 13.53 -13.67
C THR A 164 -7.89 12.96 -15.09
N ARG A 165 -6.68 12.86 -15.66
CA ARG A 165 -6.50 12.30 -17.00
C ARG A 165 -6.96 10.84 -17.12
N GLU A 166 -6.64 10.00 -16.12
CA GLU A 166 -7.00 8.57 -16.19
C GLU A 166 -8.50 8.36 -15.96
N LEU A 167 -9.14 9.14 -15.11
CA LEU A 167 -10.58 9.08 -14.92
C LEU A 167 -11.32 9.46 -16.22
N GLU A 168 -10.88 10.51 -16.92
CA GLU A 168 -11.44 10.89 -18.22
C GLU A 168 -11.19 9.82 -19.30
N ARG A 169 -10.02 9.19 -19.30
CA ARG A 169 -9.62 8.18 -20.28
C ARG A 169 -10.31 6.84 -20.07
N GLN A 170 -10.57 6.46 -18.83
CA GLN A 170 -11.08 5.12 -18.47
C GLN A 170 -12.59 5.06 -18.31
N ASN A 171 -13.27 6.20 -18.40
CA ASN A 171 -14.72 6.26 -18.32
C ASN A 171 -15.29 6.94 -19.56
N SER A 172 -16.43 6.45 -20.04
CA SER A 172 -17.22 7.09 -21.09
C SER A 172 -17.94 8.33 -20.55
N ALA A 173 -18.49 9.16 -21.44
CA ALA A 173 -19.18 10.39 -21.07
C ALA A 173 -20.38 10.19 -20.14
N ASP A 174 -20.99 9.02 -20.15
CA ASP A 174 -22.08 8.59 -19.26
C ASP A 174 -21.60 7.97 -17.94
N GLY A 175 -20.26 7.94 -17.69
CA GLY A 175 -19.66 7.47 -16.46
C GLY A 175 -19.41 5.96 -16.39
N VAL A 176 -19.65 5.22 -17.49
CA VAL A 176 -19.36 3.77 -17.53
C VAL A 176 -17.88 3.54 -17.70
N ASN A 177 -17.28 2.69 -16.84
CA ASN A 177 -15.89 2.30 -16.97
C ASN A 177 -15.68 1.44 -18.23
N LEU A 178 -14.65 1.77 -19.02
CA LEU A 178 -14.39 1.12 -20.32
C LEU A 178 -13.94 -0.34 -20.20
N GLU A 179 -13.52 -0.80 -19.05
CA GLU A 179 -13.23 -2.24 -18.82
C GLU A 179 -14.51 -3.08 -18.78
N MET A 180 -15.68 -2.46 -18.62
CA MET A 180 -17.02 -3.11 -18.62
C MET A 180 -17.13 -4.30 -17.64
N ALA A 181 -16.32 -4.32 -16.60
CA ALA A 181 -16.24 -5.38 -15.62
C ALA A 181 -16.73 -4.88 -14.26
N THR A 182 -17.86 -5.41 -13.78
CA THR A 182 -18.51 -4.96 -12.54
C THR A 182 -17.65 -5.07 -11.28
N HIS A 183 -16.66 -5.98 -11.27
CA HIS A 183 -15.74 -6.15 -10.13
C HIS A 183 -14.61 -5.12 -10.09
N TYR A 184 -14.54 -4.22 -11.07
CA TYR A 184 -13.60 -3.08 -11.09
C TYR A 184 -14.30 -1.72 -10.85
N GLN A 185 -15.61 -1.74 -10.60
CA GLN A 185 -16.38 -0.53 -10.32
C GLN A 185 -16.36 -0.17 -8.84
#